data_ce1d03e8fbc0ec0de94039f4b21012b8
#
_entry.id   ce1d03e8fbc0ec0de94039f4b21012b8
#
_cell.length_a   1.000
_cell.length_b   1.000
_cell.length_c   1.000
_cell.angle_alpha   90.00
_cell.angle_beta   90.00
_cell.angle_gamma   90.00
#
_symmetry.space_group_name_H-M   'P 1'
#
loop_
_entity.id
_entity.type
_entity.pdbx_description
1 polymer ?
#
loop_
_entity_poly.entity_id
_entity_poly.type
_entity_poly.pdbx_seq_one_letter_code
_entity_poly.pdbx_strand_id
1 'polypeptide(L)'
;DDKIVGCALSIIVDYDKVKNDHTYAFVTGNETFNTHNPKGNILYGIEVFIHPDYRGLRLARRMYDYRKELCESLNLKAIMFGGRIPNYHKYADTMRPKEYIDKVRKREIYDPVLTFQISNDFHVRKVMTNYLPTVRVGLVQWQMRPYKGLDDVFEQVEFFVDAVSDYKSDFILFPEYFNAPLMAKFNHMSESEAIRELAKYTDEMLNRFINLAISYNINIITGSMPLIKDDGLYNVGFLCRRDGSYETYEKVHITPDEAKSWGLSGGKMVQTFETDCAKIGVLICYDVEFPELSRIMADQGMQILFVPFLIDT
;
A
#
# COMPACT_ATOMS: atom_id res chain seq x y z
N ASP A 1 9.63 19.37 33.01
CA ASP A 1 9.35 19.43 31.55
C ASP A 1 8.28 18.40 31.22
N ASP A 2 7.08 18.87 30.89
CA ASP A 2 5.93 18.01 30.53
C ASP A 2 6.06 17.50 29.10
N LYS A 3 7.02 16.60 28.87
CA LYS A 3 7.24 16.00 27.57
C LYS A 3 6.41 14.72 27.43
N ILE A 4 5.55 14.65 26.41
CA ILE A 4 4.83 13.43 26.07
C ILE A 4 5.82 12.43 25.44
N VAL A 5 6.05 11.30 26.09
CA VAL A 5 7.02 10.28 25.67
C VAL A 5 6.37 8.96 25.22
N GLY A 6 5.06 8.89 25.28
CA GLY A 6 4.30 7.72 24.82
C GLY A 6 2.81 7.93 24.91
N CYS A 7 2.06 7.03 24.29
CA CYS A 7 0.61 7.07 24.30
C CYS A 7 0.02 5.65 24.29
N ALA A 8 -1.15 5.49 24.90
CA ALA A 8 -1.95 4.29 24.87
C ALA A 8 -3.38 4.65 24.46
N LEU A 9 -3.76 4.32 23.23
CA LEU A 9 -5.09 4.60 22.68
C LEU A 9 -6.03 3.42 22.91
N SER A 10 -7.25 3.70 23.34
CA SER A 10 -8.32 2.70 23.49
C SER A 10 -9.68 3.33 23.17
N ILE A 11 -10.61 2.49 22.73
CA ILE A 11 -12.01 2.85 22.54
C ILE A 11 -12.92 1.89 23.32
N ILE A 12 -14.13 2.31 23.61
CA ILE A 12 -15.14 1.41 24.20
C ILE A 12 -16.02 0.90 23.05
N VAL A 13 -16.25 -0.42 23.00
CA VAL A 13 -17.07 -1.06 21.97
C VAL A 13 -17.98 -2.14 22.60
N ASP A 14 -18.98 -2.57 21.84
CA ASP A 14 -19.81 -3.70 22.24
C ASP A 14 -19.09 -5.02 21.97
N TYR A 15 -19.14 -5.96 22.92
CA TYR A 15 -18.57 -7.29 22.78
C TYR A 15 -19.04 -8.01 21.51
N ASP A 16 -20.34 -7.88 21.20
CA ASP A 16 -20.93 -8.55 20.05
C ASP A 16 -20.32 -8.13 18.70
N LYS A 17 -19.75 -6.94 18.60
CA LYS A 17 -19.05 -6.46 17.42
C LYS A 17 -17.64 -7.05 17.25
N VAL A 18 -16.99 -7.44 18.35
CA VAL A 18 -15.58 -7.86 18.36
C VAL A 18 -15.34 -9.31 18.79
N LYS A 19 -16.41 -10.06 19.17
CA LYS A 19 -16.32 -11.47 19.56
C LYS A 19 -15.90 -12.40 18.41
N ASN A 20 -16.30 -12.07 17.18
CA ASN A 20 -15.96 -12.80 15.96
C ASN A 20 -14.71 -12.21 15.28
N ASP A 21 -14.29 -12.78 14.16
CA ASP A 21 -13.23 -12.24 13.36
C ASP A 21 -13.65 -10.87 12.80
N HIS A 22 -12.75 -9.92 12.92
CA HIS A 22 -12.93 -8.55 12.47
C HIS A 22 -11.57 -7.97 12.06
N THR A 23 -11.58 -6.89 11.30
CA THR A 23 -10.35 -6.16 10.90
C THR A 23 -10.09 -4.98 11.84
N TYR A 24 -8.87 -4.50 11.82
CA TYR A 24 -8.51 -3.24 12.48
C TYR A 24 -9.35 -2.06 11.95
N ALA A 25 -9.51 -1.97 10.63
CA ALA A 25 -10.34 -0.95 9.99
C ALA A 25 -11.79 -1.01 10.47
N PHE A 26 -12.38 -2.20 10.60
CA PHE A 26 -13.74 -2.36 11.12
C PHE A 26 -13.88 -1.83 12.55
N VAL A 27 -12.98 -2.22 13.45
CA VAL A 27 -13.09 -1.83 14.86
C VAL A 27 -12.76 -0.38 15.10
N THR A 28 -11.92 0.25 14.27
CA THR A 28 -11.57 1.68 14.36
C THR A 28 -12.46 2.60 13.54
N GLY A 29 -13.37 2.03 12.72
CA GLY A 29 -14.16 2.81 11.77
C GLY A 29 -13.28 3.50 10.72
N ASN A 30 -12.34 2.75 10.13
CA ASN A 30 -11.33 3.27 9.22
C ASN A 30 -10.52 4.43 9.84
N GLU A 31 -10.03 4.21 11.08
CA GLU A 31 -9.20 5.15 11.85
C GLU A 31 -9.88 6.46 12.26
N THR A 32 -11.17 6.60 11.98
CA THR A 32 -11.97 7.76 12.44
C THR A 32 -12.44 7.63 13.89
N PHE A 33 -12.36 6.41 14.47
CA PHE A 33 -12.84 6.06 15.82
C PHE A 33 -14.32 6.32 16.06
N ASN A 34 -15.12 6.48 15.02
CA ASN A 34 -16.59 6.65 15.08
C ASN A 34 -17.33 5.41 15.58
N THR A 35 -16.63 4.29 15.71
CA THR A 35 -17.12 3.05 16.33
C THR A 35 -17.12 3.09 17.86
N HIS A 36 -16.52 4.12 18.47
CA HIS A 36 -16.53 4.32 19.92
C HIS A 36 -17.97 4.44 20.42
N ASN A 37 -18.32 3.58 21.39
CA ASN A 37 -19.64 3.58 22.04
C ASN A 37 -19.47 3.71 23.56
N PRO A 38 -19.73 4.88 24.19
CA PRO A 38 -19.61 5.05 25.63
C PRO A 38 -20.46 4.08 26.46
N LYS A 39 -21.50 3.48 25.88
CA LYS A 39 -22.39 2.50 26.50
C LYS A 39 -21.94 1.04 26.24
N GLY A 40 -20.85 0.85 25.50
CA GLY A 40 -20.26 -0.46 25.24
C GLY A 40 -19.74 -1.12 26.51
N ASN A 41 -19.28 -2.34 26.37
CA ASN A 41 -18.89 -3.18 27.52
C ASN A 41 -17.48 -3.76 27.42
N ILE A 42 -16.71 -3.39 26.42
CA ILE A 42 -15.30 -3.80 26.21
C ILE A 42 -14.43 -2.57 26.04
N LEU A 43 -13.30 -2.51 26.75
CA LEU A 43 -12.21 -1.59 26.45
C LEU A 43 -11.34 -2.20 25.35
N TYR A 44 -11.44 -1.67 24.13
CA TYR A 44 -10.65 -2.16 23.00
C TYR A 44 -9.38 -1.34 22.85
N GLY A 45 -8.23 -1.98 23.06
CA GLY A 45 -6.92 -1.38 22.87
C GLY A 45 -6.57 -1.26 21.40
N ILE A 46 -6.31 -0.05 20.96
CA ILE A 46 -5.93 0.26 19.57
C ILE A 46 -4.43 0.23 19.45
N GLU A 47 -3.72 1.03 20.23
CA GLU A 47 -2.28 1.19 20.12
C GLU A 47 -1.62 1.49 21.47
N VAL A 48 -0.34 1.12 21.57
CA VAL A 48 0.58 1.56 22.63
C VAL A 48 1.93 1.83 21.98
N PHE A 49 2.42 3.04 22.12
CA PHE A 49 3.78 3.35 21.68
C PHE A 49 4.55 4.15 22.74
N ILE A 50 5.88 3.96 22.74
CA ILE A 50 6.82 4.67 23.60
C ILE A 50 7.95 5.19 22.70
N HIS A 51 8.30 6.45 22.91
CA HIS A 51 9.43 7.07 22.23
C HIS A 51 10.70 6.25 22.43
N PRO A 52 11.51 5.99 21.38
CA PRO A 52 12.66 5.09 21.46
C PRO A 52 13.60 5.34 22.65
N ASP A 53 13.92 6.62 22.92
CA ASP A 53 14.84 7.02 24.01
C ASP A 53 14.31 6.73 25.42
N TYR A 54 13.01 6.44 25.54
CA TYR A 54 12.34 6.15 26.83
C TYR A 54 11.92 4.68 26.94
N ARG A 55 12.37 3.83 26.03
CA ARG A 55 12.17 2.38 26.12
C ARG A 55 13.05 1.79 27.23
N GLY A 56 12.65 0.65 27.77
CA GLY A 56 13.35 0.02 28.91
C GLY A 56 12.93 0.53 30.29
N LEU A 57 12.24 1.67 30.39
CA LEU A 57 11.77 2.27 31.65
C LEU A 57 10.45 1.69 32.18
N ARG A 58 10.00 0.55 31.65
CA ARG A 58 8.72 -0.11 32.00
C ARG A 58 7.46 0.75 31.80
N LEU A 59 7.53 1.80 30.99
CA LEU A 59 6.39 2.70 30.73
C LEU A 59 5.21 1.97 30.07
N ALA A 60 5.48 1.09 29.12
CA ALA A 60 4.42 0.30 28.47
C ALA A 60 3.66 -0.57 29.51
N ARG A 61 4.36 -1.16 30.50
CA ARG A 61 3.70 -1.90 31.58
C ARG A 61 2.78 -1.02 32.39
N ARG A 62 3.23 0.16 32.78
CA ARG A 62 2.40 1.15 33.51
C ARG A 62 1.15 1.55 32.71
N MET A 63 1.27 1.69 31.38
CA MET A 63 0.12 1.98 30.52
C MET A 63 -0.88 0.82 30.50
N TYR A 64 -0.40 -0.44 30.55
CA TYR A 64 -1.29 -1.61 30.66
C TYR A 64 -1.96 -1.69 32.04
N ASP A 65 -1.23 -1.38 33.10
CA ASP A 65 -1.80 -1.33 34.46
C ASP A 65 -2.89 -0.25 34.52
N TYR A 66 -2.63 0.95 33.97
CA TYR A 66 -3.63 2.03 33.91
C TYR A 66 -4.85 1.66 33.06
N ARG A 67 -4.67 0.91 31.96
CA ARG A 67 -5.81 0.37 31.20
C ARG A 67 -6.67 -0.58 32.01
N LYS A 68 -6.07 -1.41 32.89
CA LYS A 68 -6.81 -2.31 33.79
C LYS A 68 -7.64 -1.48 34.79
N GLU A 69 -7.00 -0.49 35.43
CA GLU A 69 -7.70 0.42 36.36
C GLU A 69 -8.84 1.17 35.64
N LEU A 70 -8.62 1.66 34.43
CA LEU A 70 -9.66 2.31 33.63
C LEU A 70 -10.82 1.37 33.30
N CYS A 71 -10.51 0.12 32.91
CA CYS A 71 -11.53 -0.89 32.63
C CYS A 71 -12.40 -1.18 33.87
N GLU A 72 -11.80 -1.27 35.04
CA GLU A 72 -12.49 -1.48 36.30
C GLU A 72 -13.32 -0.25 36.69
N SER A 73 -12.75 0.94 36.63
CA SER A 73 -13.44 2.19 36.98
C SER A 73 -14.67 2.49 36.11
N LEU A 74 -14.65 2.06 34.86
CA LEU A 74 -15.75 2.16 33.91
C LEU A 74 -16.69 0.95 33.94
N ASN A 75 -16.46 0.00 34.83
CA ASN A 75 -17.24 -1.24 34.97
C ASN A 75 -17.38 -2.01 33.64
N LEU A 76 -16.30 -2.07 32.86
CA LEU A 76 -16.26 -2.80 31.60
C LEU A 76 -15.94 -4.28 31.84
N LYS A 77 -16.42 -5.17 30.96
CA LYS A 77 -16.28 -6.62 31.14
C LYS A 77 -14.87 -7.15 30.92
N ALA A 78 -14.11 -6.54 30.01
CA ALA A 78 -12.77 -6.96 29.65
C ALA A 78 -12.02 -5.93 28.83
N ILE A 79 -10.70 -6.11 28.75
CA ILE A 79 -9.84 -5.46 27.77
C ILE A 79 -9.59 -6.44 26.63
N MET A 80 -9.78 -6.00 25.38
CA MET A 80 -9.47 -6.76 24.17
C MET A 80 -8.58 -5.93 23.26
N PHE A 81 -7.78 -6.57 22.43
CA PHE A 81 -7.00 -5.93 21.35
C PHE A 81 -6.48 -6.96 20.36
N GLY A 82 -6.14 -6.52 19.15
CA GLY A 82 -5.38 -7.28 18.18
C GLY A 82 -3.88 -7.19 18.48
N GLY A 83 -3.25 -8.29 18.87
CA GLY A 83 -1.81 -8.38 19.10
C GLY A 83 -1.08 -8.93 17.87
N ARG A 84 0.04 -8.33 17.49
CA ARG A 84 0.94 -8.86 16.44
C ARG A 84 1.83 -9.96 17.02
N ILE A 85 2.29 -10.85 16.17
CA ILE A 85 3.31 -11.87 16.45
C ILE A 85 4.51 -11.67 15.51
N PRO A 86 5.30 -10.59 15.69
CA PRO A 86 6.26 -10.10 14.70
C PRO A 86 7.34 -11.13 14.34
N ASN A 87 7.77 -12.00 15.26
CA ASN A 87 8.78 -13.01 14.96
C ASN A 87 8.21 -14.25 14.26
N TYR A 88 6.89 -14.37 14.08
CA TYR A 88 6.28 -15.53 13.44
C TYR A 88 6.77 -15.74 12.00
N HIS A 89 7.11 -14.68 11.27
CA HIS A 89 7.64 -14.78 9.91
C HIS A 89 8.86 -15.68 9.78
N LYS A 90 9.65 -15.85 10.85
CA LYS A 90 10.84 -16.74 10.87
C LYS A 90 10.47 -18.23 10.93
N TYR A 91 9.22 -18.53 11.22
CA TYR A 91 8.71 -19.88 11.47
C TYR A 91 7.52 -20.24 10.57
N ALA A 92 7.06 -19.32 9.74
CA ALA A 92 5.83 -19.45 8.96
C ALA A 92 5.84 -20.66 8.02
N ASP A 93 7.01 -20.98 7.44
CA ASP A 93 7.18 -22.13 6.54
C ASP A 93 7.18 -23.48 7.24
N THR A 94 7.46 -23.51 8.56
CA THR A 94 7.65 -24.77 9.33
C THR A 94 6.63 -24.96 10.44
N MET A 95 5.86 -23.94 10.79
CA MET A 95 5.01 -23.94 11.98
C MET A 95 3.71 -23.15 11.76
N ARG A 96 2.58 -23.69 12.20
CA ARG A 96 1.30 -22.98 12.18
C ARG A 96 1.25 -21.88 13.26
N PRO A 97 0.51 -20.77 13.07
CA PRO A 97 0.44 -19.67 14.04
C PRO A 97 0.06 -20.11 15.45
N LYS A 98 -0.87 -21.07 15.56
CA LYS A 98 -1.31 -21.60 16.86
C LYS A 98 -0.18 -22.33 17.59
N GLU A 99 0.59 -23.16 16.90
CA GLU A 99 1.74 -23.87 17.46
C GLU A 99 2.83 -22.88 17.91
N TYR A 100 3.11 -21.86 17.10
CA TYR A 100 4.03 -20.78 17.45
C TYR A 100 3.60 -20.08 18.75
N ILE A 101 2.33 -19.70 18.87
CA ILE A 101 1.78 -19.07 20.06
C ILE A 101 1.95 -19.99 21.30
N ASP A 102 1.68 -21.27 21.16
CA ASP A 102 1.84 -22.23 22.26
C ASP A 102 3.30 -22.37 22.70
N LYS A 103 4.25 -22.33 21.76
CA LYS A 103 5.70 -22.32 22.07
C LYS A 103 6.13 -21.04 22.77
N VAL A 104 5.60 -19.87 22.36
CA VAL A 104 5.87 -18.61 23.06
C VAL A 104 5.30 -18.66 24.49
N ARG A 105 4.10 -19.19 24.68
CA ARG A 105 3.49 -19.39 26.05
C ARG A 105 4.32 -20.29 26.93
N LYS A 106 4.91 -21.34 26.36
CA LYS A 106 5.83 -22.24 27.06
C LYS A 106 7.24 -21.70 27.28
N ARG A 107 7.52 -20.48 26.75
CA ARG A 107 8.85 -19.83 26.77
C ARG A 107 9.91 -20.56 25.96
N GLU A 108 9.52 -21.39 25.00
CA GLU A 108 10.41 -22.09 24.07
C GLU A 108 10.86 -21.15 22.94
N ILE A 109 10.04 -20.16 22.62
CA ILE A 109 10.31 -19.11 21.62
C ILE A 109 10.05 -17.75 22.26
N TYR A 110 10.91 -16.77 21.94
CA TYR A 110 10.68 -15.38 22.35
C TYR A 110 10.06 -14.58 21.21
N ASP A 111 8.91 -13.95 21.49
CA ASP A 111 8.28 -12.95 20.63
C ASP A 111 8.14 -11.65 21.41
N PRO A 112 8.67 -10.50 20.89
CA PRO A 112 8.75 -9.26 21.68
C PRO A 112 7.38 -8.71 22.05
N VAL A 113 6.36 -8.90 21.23
CA VAL A 113 5.00 -8.40 21.48
C VAL A 113 4.19 -9.42 22.30
N LEU A 114 4.09 -10.65 21.82
CA LEU A 114 3.28 -11.67 22.46
C LEU A 114 3.80 -12.03 23.86
N THR A 115 5.13 -12.17 24.03
CA THR A 115 5.73 -12.43 25.34
C THR A 115 5.42 -11.31 26.33
N PHE A 116 5.50 -10.03 25.87
CA PHE A 116 5.16 -8.89 26.70
C PHE A 116 3.67 -8.90 27.10
N GLN A 117 2.76 -9.18 26.17
CA GLN A 117 1.33 -9.24 26.42
C GLN A 117 0.99 -10.35 27.42
N ILE A 118 1.54 -11.56 27.24
CA ILE A 118 1.34 -12.69 28.17
C ILE A 118 1.89 -12.34 29.56
N SER A 119 3.04 -11.66 29.65
CA SER A 119 3.63 -11.25 30.96
C SER A 119 2.84 -10.14 31.67
N ASN A 120 1.85 -9.56 31.02
CA ASN A 120 0.89 -8.62 31.58
C ASN A 120 -0.52 -9.23 31.75
N ASP A 121 -0.61 -10.56 31.89
CA ASP A 121 -1.83 -11.34 32.15
C ASP A 121 -2.85 -11.36 31.02
N PHE A 122 -2.43 -11.06 29.78
CA PHE A 122 -3.31 -11.21 28.63
C PHE A 122 -3.24 -12.61 28.04
N HIS A 123 -4.38 -13.09 27.56
CA HIS A 123 -4.52 -14.44 27.03
C HIS A 123 -4.95 -14.39 25.58
N VAL A 124 -4.26 -15.16 24.73
CA VAL A 124 -4.65 -15.30 23.33
C VAL A 124 -5.97 -16.08 23.25
N ARG A 125 -6.98 -15.49 22.65
CA ARG A 125 -8.29 -16.10 22.44
C ARG A 125 -8.37 -16.80 21.10
N LYS A 126 -7.86 -16.18 20.05
CA LYS A 126 -7.87 -16.71 18.68
C LYS A 126 -6.78 -16.06 17.83
N VAL A 127 -6.51 -16.64 16.67
CA VAL A 127 -5.69 -16.07 15.60
C VAL A 127 -6.64 -15.44 14.59
N MET A 128 -6.39 -14.18 14.22
CA MET A 128 -7.11 -13.47 13.18
C MET A 128 -6.17 -13.29 11.99
N THR A 129 -6.49 -13.89 10.85
CA THR A 129 -5.60 -13.91 9.68
C THR A 129 -5.62 -12.58 8.91
N ASN A 130 -6.72 -11.84 8.96
CA ASN A 130 -6.93 -10.60 8.22
C ASN A 130 -7.16 -9.38 9.13
N TYR A 131 -6.64 -9.40 10.35
CA TYR A 131 -6.84 -8.28 11.29
C TYR A 131 -6.20 -6.97 10.79
N LEU A 132 -4.98 -7.04 10.28
CA LEU A 132 -4.30 -5.98 9.56
C LEU A 132 -3.91 -6.55 8.20
N PRO A 133 -4.69 -6.29 7.17
CA PRO A 133 -4.31 -6.70 5.83
C PRO A 133 -2.97 -6.04 5.48
N THR A 134 -2.03 -6.85 5.01
CA THR A 134 -0.72 -6.38 4.56
C THR A 134 -0.77 -6.30 3.04
N VAL A 135 -0.58 -5.11 2.50
CA VAL A 135 -0.38 -4.91 1.07
C VAL A 135 1.11 -4.96 0.77
N ARG A 136 1.52 -5.82 -0.16
CA ARG A 136 2.90 -5.94 -0.63
C ARG A 136 3.06 -5.26 -1.97
N VAL A 137 4.07 -4.41 -2.09
CA VAL A 137 4.32 -3.60 -3.27
C VAL A 137 5.72 -3.89 -3.81
N GLY A 138 5.83 -4.21 -5.09
CA GLY A 138 7.07 -4.23 -5.84
C GLY A 138 7.25 -2.91 -6.59
N LEU A 139 8.43 -2.31 -6.48
CA LEU A 139 8.81 -1.12 -7.23
C LEU A 139 9.90 -1.49 -8.23
N VAL A 140 9.67 -1.21 -9.50
CA VAL A 140 10.63 -1.52 -10.56
C VAL A 140 11.62 -0.37 -10.71
N GLN A 141 12.88 -0.66 -10.46
CA GLN A 141 13.97 0.23 -10.85
C GLN A 141 14.39 -0.13 -12.28
N TRP A 142 13.89 0.65 -13.23
CA TRP A 142 14.06 0.40 -14.65
C TRP A 142 15.35 1.01 -15.18
N GLN A 143 16.11 0.22 -15.91
CA GLN A 143 17.28 0.74 -16.62
C GLN A 143 16.88 1.11 -18.05
N MET A 144 17.06 2.38 -18.42
CA MET A 144 16.88 2.85 -19.78
C MET A 144 18.02 2.33 -20.65
N ARG A 145 17.73 1.37 -21.53
CA ARG A 145 18.68 0.77 -22.47
C ARG A 145 18.02 0.60 -23.84
N PRO A 146 18.80 0.60 -24.95
CA PRO A 146 18.25 0.39 -26.28
C PRO A 146 17.52 -0.96 -26.39
N TYR A 147 16.35 -0.94 -27.01
CA TYR A 147 15.56 -2.14 -27.33
C TYR A 147 15.41 -2.30 -28.83
N LYS A 148 15.42 -3.54 -29.31
CA LYS A 148 15.20 -3.88 -30.72
C LYS A 148 13.73 -3.76 -31.10
N GLY A 149 12.85 -3.95 -30.18
CA GLY A 149 11.40 -3.90 -30.39
C GLY A 149 10.59 -4.05 -29.11
N LEU A 150 9.28 -4.10 -29.30
CA LEU A 150 8.34 -4.23 -28.19
C LEU A 150 8.53 -5.56 -27.43
N ASP A 151 8.91 -6.63 -28.13
CA ASP A 151 9.14 -7.93 -27.49
C ASP A 151 10.30 -7.89 -26.50
N ASP A 152 11.42 -7.23 -26.85
CA ASP A 152 12.55 -7.06 -25.93
C ASP A 152 12.15 -6.26 -24.67
N VAL A 153 11.27 -5.26 -24.82
CA VAL A 153 10.74 -4.49 -23.67
C VAL A 153 9.91 -5.40 -22.78
N PHE A 154 9.04 -6.23 -23.40
CA PHE A 154 8.15 -7.10 -22.64
C PHE A 154 8.83 -8.33 -22.06
N GLU A 155 9.93 -8.82 -22.62
CA GLU A 155 10.79 -9.79 -21.92
C GLU A 155 11.30 -9.23 -20.59
N GLN A 156 11.70 -7.96 -20.56
CA GLN A 156 12.16 -7.34 -19.33
C GLN A 156 10.98 -7.00 -18.38
N VAL A 157 9.85 -6.54 -18.91
CA VAL A 157 8.63 -6.32 -18.11
C VAL A 157 8.21 -7.61 -17.42
N GLU A 158 8.11 -8.71 -18.17
CA GLU A 158 7.71 -10.01 -17.66
C GLU A 158 8.69 -10.53 -16.60
N PHE A 159 10.00 -10.36 -16.80
CA PHE A 159 11.01 -10.70 -15.79
C PHE A 159 10.73 -10.02 -14.44
N PHE A 160 10.40 -8.73 -14.43
CA PHE A 160 10.08 -8.02 -13.19
C PHE A 160 8.74 -8.46 -12.60
N VAL A 161 7.73 -8.68 -13.44
CA VAL A 161 6.41 -9.16 -13.00
C VAL A 161 6.52 -10.53 -12.36
N ASP A 162 7.25 -11.45 -12.98
CA ASP A 162 7.53 -12.81 -12.47
C ASP A 162 8.23 -12.72 -11.11
N ALA A 163 9.37 -12.02 -11.05
CA ALA A 163 10.14 -11.86 -9.81
C ALA A 163 9.30 -11.27 -8.66
N VAL A 164 8.50 -10.23 -8.92
CA VAL A 164 7.69 -9.57 -7.90
C VAL A 164 6.50 -10.46 -7.48
N SER A 165 5.91 -11.22 -8.42
CA SER A 165 4.80 -12.12 -8.14
C SER A 165 5.21 -13.30 -7.26
N ASP A 166 6.45 -13.81 -7.39
CA ASP A 166 7.01 -14.87 -6.54
C ASP A 166 7.05 -14.47 -5.05
N TYR A 167 7.23 -13.17 -4.77
CA TYR A 167 7.12 -12.63 -3.40
C TYR A 167 5.68 -12.45 -2.92
N LYS A 168 4.68 -12.90 -3.69
CA LYS A 168 3.24 -12.73 -3.38
C LYS A 168 2.88 -11.27 -3.19
N SER A 169 3.43 -10.40 -4.02
CA SER A 169 3.11 -8.98 -4.01
C SER A 169 1.72 -8.72 -4.58
N ASP A 170 1.05 -7.70 -4.05
CA ASP A 170 -0.28 -7.31 -4.49
C ASP A 170 -0.23 -6.33 -5.66
N PHE A 171 0.84 -5.51 -5.69
CA PHE A 171 1.08 -4.52 -6.73
C PHE A 171 2.51 -4.56 -7.24
N ILE A 172 2.67 -4.23 -8.51
CA ILE A 172 3.93 -3.83 -9.11
C ILE A 172 3.78 -2.47 -9.79
N LEU A 173 4.74 -1.57 -9.58
CA LEU A 173 4.80 -0.24 -10.17
C LEU A 173 5.97 -0.14 -11.14
N PHE A 174 5.69 0.23 -12.39
CA PHE A 174 6.68 0.63 -13.39
C PHE A 174 6.87 2.16 -13.38
N PRO A 175 8.01 2.68 -13.84
CA PRO A 175 8.27 4.12 -13.83
C PRO A 175 7.57 4.87 -14.98
N GLU A 176 7.60 6.18 -14.91
CA GLU A 176 7.17 7.07 -15.99
C GLU A 176 8.03 6.82 -17.23
N TYR A 177 7.41 6.80 -18.41
CA TYR A 177 8.06 6.62 -19.72
C TYR A 177 9.05 5.45 -19.81
N PHE A 178 8.76 4.33 -19.11
CA PHE A 178 9.61 3.14 -19.17
C PHE A 178 9.87 2.64 -20.60
N ASN A 179 8.99 2.98 -21.55
CA ASN A 179 9.06 2.64 -22.96
C ASN A 179 9.86 3.65 -23.82
N ALA A 180 10.34 4.77 -23.23
CA ALA A 180 11.09 5.80 -23.95
C ALA A 180 12.29 5.27 -24.76
N PRO A 181 13.02 4.24 -24.35
CA PRO A 181 14.12 3.70 -25.17
C PRO A 181 13.71 3.20 -26.55
N LEU A 182 12.43 2.89 -26.80
CA LEU A 182 11.94 2.57 -28.15
C LEU A 182 11.99 3.77 -29.09
N MET A 183 12.05 5.00 -28.57
CA MET A 183 12.22 6.21 -29.38
C MET A 183 13.55 6.23 -30.16
N ALA A 184 14.56 5.47 -29.74
CA ALA A 184 15.81 5.35 -30.49
C ALA A 184 15.61 4.95 -31.96
N LYS A 185 14.51 4.27 -32.29
CA LYS A 185 14.12 3.96 -33.68
C LYS A 185 13.73 5.21 -34.50
N PHE A 186 13.37 6.27 -33.83
CA PHE A 186 12.83 7.50 -34.42
C PHE A 186 13.77 8.70 -34.27
N ASN A 187 15.07 8.47 -33.99
CA ASN A 187 16.06 9.53 -33.80
C ASN A 187 16.28 10.44 -35.02
N HIS A 188 15.75 10.06 -36.18
CA HIS A 188 15.77 10.87 -37.40
C HIS A 188 14.59 11.84 -37.52
N MET A 189 13.63 11.77 -36.60
CA MET A 189 12.44 12.63 -36.54
C MET A 189 12.63 13.73 -35.50
N SER A 190 11.77 14.73 -35.50
CA SER A 190 11.66 15.70 -34.41
C SER A 190 11.13 14.99 -33.13
N GLU A 191 11.43 15.55 -31.96
CA GLU A 191 10.95 15.00 -30.69
C GLU A 191 9.42 14.87 -30.66
N SER A 192 8.72 15.88 -31.18
CA SER A 192 7.26 15.88 -31.27
C SER A 192 6.69 14.81 -32.23
N GLU A 193 7.41 14.42 -33.26
CA GLU A 193 7.03 13.33 -34.16
C GLU A 193 7.38 11.97 -33.51
N ALA A 194 8.57 11.84 -32.94
CA ALA A 194 9.06 10.62 -32.34
C ALA A 194 8.17 10.14 -31.17
N ILE A 195 7.70 11.06 -30.31
CA ILE A 195 6.80 10.70 -29.21
C ILE A 195 5.43 10.21 -29.71
N ARG A 196 4.95 10.72 -30.84
CA ARG A 196 3.71 10.24 -31.48
C ARG A 196 3.88 8.87 -32.13
N GLU A 197 5.05 8.56 -32.65
CA GLU A 197 5.36 7.21 -33.11
C GLU A 197 5.42 6.23 -31.92
N LEU A 198 5.99 6.64 -30.79
CA LEU A 198 5.99 5.85 -29.55
C LEU A 198 4.57 5.58 -29.06
N ALA A 199 3.66 6.56 -29.16
CA ALA A 199 2.27 6.42 -28.74
C ALA A 199 1.51 5.31 -29.47
N LYS A 200 1.93 4.92 -30.69
CA LYS A 200 1.28 3.86 -31.45
C LYS A 200 1.44 2.46 -30.81
N TYR A 201 2.39 2.30 -29.90
CA TYR A 201 2.60 1.04 -29.19
C TYR A 201 1.70 0.90 -27.95
N THR A 202 1.07 1.97 -27.47
CA THR A 202 0.42 2.03 -26.16
C THR A 202 -0.73 1.03 -26.03
N ASP A 203 -1.58 0.86 -27.03
CA ASP A 203 -2.68 -0.09 -27.01
C ASP A 203 -2.18 -1.55 -26.95
N GLU A 204 -1.13 -1.88 -27.68
CA GLU A 204 -0.52 -3.21 -27.63
C GLU A 204 0.12 -3.47 -26.28
N MET A 205 0.82 -2.45 -25.72
CA MET A 205 1.40 -2.55 -24.38
C MET A 205 0.34 -2.77 -23.32
N LEU A 206 -0.78 -2.04 -23.36
CA LEU A 206 -1.90 -2.23 -22.45
C LEU A 206 -2.41 -3.66 -22.47
N ASN A 207 -2.66 -4.21 -23.66
CA ASN A 207 -3.12 -5.59 -23.80
C ASN A 207 -2.14 -6.61 -23.22
N ARG A 208 -0.85 -6.40 -23.41
CA ARG A 208 0.20 -7.26 -22.83
C ARG A 208 0.23 -7.14 -21.30
N PHE A 209 0.11 -5.94 -20.72
CA PHE A 209 0.03 -5.77 -19.27
C PHE A 209 -1.20 -6.41 -18.66
N ILE A 210 -2.36 -6.33 -19.29
CA ILE A 210 -3.58 -7.02 -18.84
C ILE A 210 -3.33 -8.53 -18.76
N ASN A 211 -2.74 -9.12 -19.81
CA ASN A 211 -2.43 -10.55 -19.84
C ASN A 211 -1.44 -10.95 -18.73
N LEU A 212 -0.41 -10.14 -18.48
CA LEU A 212 0.53 -10.38 -17.38
C LEU A 212 -0.15 -10.25 -16.00
N ALA A 213 -1.02 -9.26 -15.81
CA ALA A 213 -1.75 -9.08 -14.56
C ALA A 213 -2.59 -10.32 -14.21
N ILE A 214 -3.27 -10.90 -15.20
CA ILE A 214 -4.05 -12.15 -15.05
C ILE A 214 -3.12 -13.34 -14.79
N SER A 215 -2.09 -13.53 -15.64
CA SER A 215 -1.23 -14.72 -15.63
C SER A 215 -0.44 -14.84 -14.33
N TYR A 216 0.04 -13.72 -13.81
CA TYR A 216 0.86 -13.64 -12.59
C TYR A 216 0.05 -13.29 -11.34
N ASN A 217 -1.27 -13.12 -11.47
CA ASN A 217 -2.20 -12.80 -10.38
C ASN A 217 -1.75 -11.59 -9.53
N ILE A 218 -1.38 -10.49 -10.20
CA ILE A 218 -0.86 -9.26 -9.58
C ILE A 218 -1.51 -8.02 -10.20
N ASN A 219 -1.77 -6.98 -9.40
CA ASN A 219 -2.20 -5.69 -9.93
C ASN A 219 -0.98 -4.93 -10.47
N ILE A 220 -1.04 -4.49 -11.73
CA ILE A 220 0.07 -3.78 -12.39
C ILE A 220 -0.29 -2.32 -12.57
N ILE A 221 0.54 -1.44 -12.04
CA ILE A 221 0.54 0.00 -12.34
C ILE A 221 1.62 0.20 -13.39
N THR A 222 1.21 0.48 -14.61
CA THR A 222 2.10 0.41 -15.79
C THR A 222 3.13 1.55 -15.88
N GLY A 223 3.22 2.39 -14.85
CA GLY A 223 3.98 3.63 -14.96
C GLY A 223 3.25 4.61 -15.86
N SER A 224 3.93 5.14 -16.86
CA SER A 224 3.24 5.95 -17.87
C SER A 224 3.87 5.85 -19.25
N MET A 225 3.09 6.24 -20.26
CA MET A 225 3.44 6.20 -21.67
C MET A 225 2.60 7.22 -22.46
N PRO A 226 3.04 7.66 -23.65
CA PRO A 226 2.27 8.60 -24.45
C PRO A 226 1.04 7.92 -25.07
N LEU A 227 -0.08 8.61 -25.07
CA LEU A 227 -1.31 8.19 -25.77
C LEU A 227 -1.90 9.33 -26.59
N ILE A 228 -2.21 9.06 -27.84
CA ILE A 228 -2.96 9.99 -28.69
C ILE A 228 -4.44 9.76 -28.47
N LYS A 229 -5.17 10.84 -28.16
CA LYS A 229 -6.62 10.92 -28.12
C LYS A 229 -7.10 11.92 -29.16
N ASP A 230 -8.42 11.99 -29.39
CA ASP A 230 -9.01 12.88 -30.41
C ASP A 230 -8.60 14.34 -30.25
N ASP A 231 -8.38 14.82 -29.04
CA ASP A 231 -8.09 16.22 -28.69
C ASP A 231 -6.60 16.48 -28.37
N GLY A 232 -5.71 15.49 -28.45
CA GLY A 232 -4.30 15.72 -28.20
C GLY A 232 -3.46 14.49 -27.85
N LEU A 233 -2.22 14.77 -27.42
CA LEU A 233 -1.27 13.79 -26.90
C LEU A 233 -1.19 13.93 -25.38
N TYR A 234 -1.27 12.82 -24.67
CA TYR A 234 -1.31 12.75 -23.21
C TYR A 234 -0.26 11.80 -22.66
N ASN A 235 0.22 12.07 -21.44
CA ASN A 235 1.00 11.14 -20.66
C ASN A 235 0.03 10.33 -19.79
N VAL A 236 -0.13 9.03 -20.07
CA VAL A 236 -1.13 8.17 -19.45
C VAL A 236 -0.50 6.92 -18.87
N GLY A 237 -1.13 6.37 -17.86
CA GLY A 237 -0.84 5.03 -17.37
C GLY A 237 -2.11 4.25 -17.12
N PHE A 238 -1.94 2.96 -16.83
CA PHE A 238 -3.04 2.04 -16.62
C PHE A 238 -2.85 1.28 -15.31
N LEU A 239 -3.93 1.14 -14.58
CA LEU A 239 -4.07 0.14 -13.53
C LEU A 239 -4.67 -1.11 -14.16
N CYS A 240 -3.87 -2.14 -14.40
CA CYS A 240 -4.33 -3.44 -14.86
C CYS A 240 -4.51 -4.35 -13.64
N ARG A 241 -5.75 -4.75 -13.34
CA ARG A 241 -6.06 -5.61 -12.20
C ARG A 241 -5.88 -7.08 -12.54
N ARG A 242 -5.65 -7.88 -11.52
CA ARG A 242 -5.49 -9.34 -11.63
C ARG A 242 -6.74 -10.08 -12.15
N ASP A 243 -7.89 -9.44 -12.17
CA ASP A 243 -9.12 -9.95 -12.78
C ASP A 243 -9.28 -9.62 -14.26
N GLY A 244 -8.32 -8.88 -14.84
CA GLY A 244 -8.31 -8.45 -16.23
C GLY A 244 -9.02 -7.13 -16.50
N SER A 245 -9.66 -6.53 -15.50
CA SER A 245 -10.18 -5.18 -15.62
C SER A 245 -9.06 -4.14 -15.59
N TYR A 246 -9.28 -3.00 -16.22
CA TYR A 246 -8.31 -1.91 -16.16
C TYR A 246 -8.98 -0.54 -16.09
N GLU A 247 -8.23 0.43 -15.60
CA GLU A 247 -8.60 1.85 -15.60
C GLU A 247 -7.40 2.70 -15.97
N THR A 248 -7.68 3.88 -16.53
CA THR A 248 -6.66 4.82 -17.02
C THR A 248 -6.50 5.96 -16.03
N TYR A 249 -5.25 6.39 -15.80
CA TYR A 249 -4.92 7.64 -15.12
C TYR A 249 -4.04 8.51 -16.03
N GLU A 250 -4.09 9.82 -15.83
CA GLU A 250 -3.45 10.81 -16.70
C GLU A 250 -2.61 11.77 -15.86
N LYS A 251 -1.46 12.19 -16.40
CA LYS A 251 -0.69 13.29 -15.82
C LYS A 251 -1.47 14.59 -15.98
N VAL A 252 -1.78 15.25 -14.87
CA VAL A 252 -2.57 16.49 -14.86
C VAL A 252 -1.67 17.70 -15.14
N HIS A 253 -0.53 17.76 -14.45
CA HIS A 253 0.44 18.83 -14.57
C HIS A 253 1.58 18.42 -15.49
N ILE A 254 1.57 18.95 -16.69
CA ILE A 254 2.61 18.72 -17.69
C ILE A 254 3.78 19.67 -17.42
N THR A 255 5.02 19.15 -17.46
CA THR A 255 6.20 20.00 -17.32
C THR A 255 6.35 20.95 -18.51
N PRO A 256 7.01 22.11 -18.35
CA PRO A 256 7.26 23.03 -19.46
C PRO A 256 7.96 22.37 -20.66
N ASP A 257 8.87 21.43 -20.41
CA ASP A 257 9.60 20.72 -21.47
C ASP A 257 8.71 19.73 -22.22
N GLU A 258 7.88 18.96 -21.51
CA GLU A 258 6.88 18.07 -22.14
C GLU A 258 5.89 18.87 -23.02
N ALA A 259 5.43 20.01 -22.52
CA ALA A 259 4.50 20.86 -23.29
C ALA A 259 5.16 21.45 -24.54
N LYS A 260 6.41 21.94 -24.40
CA LYS A 260 7.11 22.65 -25.48
C LYS A 260 7.71 21.71 -26.52
N SER A 261 8.40 20.65 -26.08
CA SER A 261 9.14 19.75 -26.96
C SER A 261 8.25 18.66 -27.57
N TRP A 262 7.28 18.17 -26.81
CA TRP A 262 6.46 17.04 -27.24
C TRP A 262 5.02 17.43 -27.57
N GLY A 263 4.56 18.57 -27.08
CA GLY A 263 3.20 19.06 -27.31
C GLY A 263 2.16 18.25 -26.54
N LEU A 264 2.51 17.83 -25.31
CA LEU A 264 1.59 17.13 -24.42
C LEU A 264 0.53 18.06 -23.84
N SER A 265 -0.65 17.51 -23.63
CA SER A 265 -1.77 18.14 -22.93
C SER A 265 -1.94 17.51 -21.54
N GLY A 266 -2.32 18.33 -20.55
CA GLY A 266 -2.62 17.86 -19.20
C GLY A 266 -3.96 17.15 -19.11
N GLY A 267 -4.04 16.14 -18.26
CA GLY A 267 -5.27 15.48 -17.88
C GLY A 267 -6.22 16.42 -17.12
N LYS A 268 -7.50 16.05 -17.02
CA LYS A 268 -8.55 16.93 -16.47
C LYS A 268 -8.95 16.60 -15.04
N MET A 269 -8.57 15.44 -14.53
CA MET A 269 -9.03 14.99 -13.22
C MET A 269 -8.05 14.03 -12.56
N VAL A 270 -8.10 13.97 -11.24
CA VAL A 270 -7.50 12.91 -10.43
C VAL A 270 -8.60 12.08 -9.80
N GLN A 271 -8.36 10.78 -9.65
CA GLN A 271 -9.32 9.86 -9.06
C GLN A 271 -8.60 8.76 -8.28
N THR A 272 -9.33 8.15 -7.38
CA THR A 272 -8.89 6.95 -6.67
C THR A 272 -9.48 5.70 -7.31
N PHE A 273 -8.79 4.58 -7.14
CA PHE A 273 -9.16 3.30 -7.74
C PHE A 273 -9.38 2.27 -6.66
N GLU A 274 -10.51 1.56 -6.72
CA GLU A 274 -10.74 0.40 -5.87
C GLU A 274 -10.02 -0.81 -6.44
N THR A 275 -9.35 -1.55 -5.56
CA THR A 275 -8.75 -2.85 -5.87
C THR A 275 -9.18 -3.88 -4.82
N ASP A 276 -8.85 -5.14 -5.07
CA ASP A 276 -9.18 -6.24 -4.14
C ASP A 276 -8.43 -6.19 -2.80
N CYS A 277 -7.41 -5.33 -2.67
CA CYS A 277 -6.57 -5.26 -1.46
C CYS A 277 -6.39 -3.85 -0.87
N ALA A 278 -6.63 -2.79 -1.65
CA ALA A 278 -6.53 -1.41 -1.19
C ALA A 278 -7.23 -0.43 -2.14
N LYS A 279 -7.62 0.73 -1.62
CA LYS A 279 -7.99 1.88 -2.43
C LYS A 279 -6.75 2.71 -2.71
N ILE A 280 -6.41 2.87 -3.97
CA ILE A 280 -5.16 3.50 -4.39
C ILE A 280 -5.39 4.80 -5.15
N GLY A 281 -4.37 5.66 -5.18
CA GLY A 281 -4.23 6.79 -6.07
C GLY A 281 -2.95 6.67 -6.88
N VAL A 282 -2.92 7.29 -8.06
CA VAL A 282 -1.71 7.40 -8.87
C VAL A 282 -1.54 8.85 -9.32
N LEU A 283 -0.36 9.41 -9.04
CA LEU A 283 0.07 10.73 -9.53
C LEU A 283 1.37 10.55 -10.31
N ILE A 284 1.44 11.10 -11.52
CA ILE A 284 2.62 10.91 -12.38
C ILE A 284 3.63 12.02 -12.12
N CYS A 285 4.80 11.67 -11.57
CA CYS A 285 5.99 12.52 -11.47
C CYS A 285 5.67 13.91 -10.91
N TYR A 286 5.70 14.95 -11.76
CA TYR A 286 5.48 16.35 -11.41
C TYR A 286 4.15 16.63 -10.70
N ASP A 287 3.13 15.79 -10.89
CA ASP A 287 1.84 15.92 -10.18
C ASP A 287 1.99 15.87 -8.65
N VAL A 288 2.96 15.15 -8.13
CA VAL A 288 3.13 15.01 -6.66
C VAL A 288 3.58 16.29 -5.99
N GLU A 289 4.15 17.24 -6.75
CA GLU A 289 4.55 18.56 -6.24
C GLU A 289 3.36 19.47 -5.96
N PHE A 290 2.15 19.08 -6.39
CA PHE A 290 0.90 19.80 -6.14
C PHE A 290 0.11 19.10 -5.02
N PRO A 291 0.26 19.52 -3.75
CA PRO A 291 -0.32 18.85 -2.58
C PRO A 291 -1.85 18.79 -2.62
N GLU A 292 -2.51 19.65 -3.41
CA GLU A 292 -3.95 19.64 -3.62
C GLU A 292 -4.43 18.31 -4.19
N LEU A 293 -3.69 17.73 -5.15
CA LEU A 293 -4.05 16.47 -5.78
C LEU A 293 -4.05 15.33 -4.76
N SER A 294 -3.00 15.26 -3.94
CA SER A 294 -2.89 14.25 -2.87
C SER A 294 -4.01 14.42 -1.83
N ARG A 295 -4.38 15.65 -1.47
CA ARG A 295 -5.50 15.91 -0.55
C ARG A 295 -6.83 15.47 -1.11
N ILE A 296 -7.13 15.79 -2.38
CA ILE A 296 -8.36 15.36 -3.06
C ILE A 296 -8.47 13.83 -3.01
N MET A 297 -7.40 13.12 -3.31
CA MET A 297 -7.39 11.65 -3.27
C MET A 297 -7.52 11.11 -1.84
N ALA A 298 -6.89 11.75 -0.85
CA ALA A 298 -7.02 11.39 0.55
C ALA A 298 -8.46 11.56 1.05
N ASP A 299 -9.12 12.66 0.69
CA ASP A 299 -10.54 12.91 1.01
C ASP A 299 -11.47 11.89 0.35
N GLN A 300 -11.06 11.32 -0.78
CA GLN A 300 -11.76 10.19 -1.44
C GLN A 300 -11.47 8.84 -0.77
N GLY A 301 -10.66 8.79 0.29
CA GLY A 301 -10.35 7.58 1.04
C GLY A 301 -9.17 6.76 0.50
N MET A 302 -8.25 7.39 -0.25
CA MET A 302 -7.02 6.74 -0.70
C MET A 302 -6.20 6.22 0.48
N GLN A 303 -5.70 4.99 0.34
CA GLN A 303 -4.86 4.33 1.34
C GLN A 303 -3.39 4.27 0.91
N ILE A 304 -3.13 4.17 -0.39
CA ILE A 304 -1.78 4.10 -0.96
C ILE A 304 -1.72 5.05 -2.17
N LEU A 305 -0.70 5.91 -2.18
CA LEU A 305 -0.37 6.73 -3.34
C LEU A 305 0.84 6.13 -4.07
N PHE A 306 0.68 5.84 -5.34
CA PHE A 306 1.77 5.45 -6.24
C PHE A 306 2.22 6.65 -7.07
N VAL A 307 3.53 6.83 -7.19
CA VAL A 307 4.12 7.92 -7.96
C VAL A 307 5.16 7.35 -8.94
N PRO A 308 4.75 6.99 -10.17
CA PRO A 308 5.71 6.71 -11.22
C PRO A 308 6.44 7.98 -11.60
N PHE A 309 7.77 7.93 -11.69
CA PHE A 309 8.59 9.07 -12.07
C PHE A 309 9.81 8.63 -12.87
N LEU A 310 10.34 9.55 -13.66
CA LEU A 310 11.62 9.46 -14.36
C LEU A 310 12.52 10.59 -13.87
N ILE A 311 13.74 10.27 -13.48
CA ILE A 311 14.78 11.25 -13.13
C ILE A 311 15.85 11.17 -14.20
N ASP A 312 16.17 12.30 -14.82
CA ASP A 312 17.37 12.46 -15.61
C ASP A 312 18.58 12.50 -14.66
N THR A 313 19.51 11.59 -14.87
CA THR A 313 20.78 11.51 -14.08
C THR A 313 21.95 12.04 -14.89
#